data_47137a93a55887e10360063559e4ab35
#
_entry.id   47137a93a55887e10360063559e4ab35
#
_cell.length_a   1.000
_cell.length_b   1.000
_cell.length_c   1.000
_cell.angle_alpha   90.00
_cell.angle_beta   90.00
_cell.angle_gamma   90.00
#
_symmetry.space_group_name_H-M   'P 1'
#
loop_
_entity.id
_entity.type
_entity.pdbx_description
1 polymer ?
#
loop_
_entity_poly.entity_id
_entity_poly.type
_entity_poly.pdbx_seq_one_letter_code
_entity_poly.pdbx_strand_id
1 'polypeptide(L)'
;NCNSFSDTPDLALTAGGGRRGVLWWMESVAMIGIHYQGKFYEFVPWNSQVSWNIQPWGKWQMQAQNSHYEVELTGTTDLPGTPLRAPTENGLIFCCRDTLQGQLNIELREKKNNQQEIILKAHSSACGLEIGGGPWNNAWQSH
;
A
#
# COMPACT_ATOMS: atom_id res chain seq x y z
N ASN A 1 -0.53 -1.03 6.16
CA ASN A 1 -0.29 -2.29 6.89
C ASN A 1 -1.60 -2.90 7.36
N CYS A 2 -1.75 -4.21 7.26
CA CYS A 2 -2.95 -4.91 7.71
C CYS A 2 -2.62 -6.33 8.22
N ASN A 3 -3.17 -6.68 9.36
CA ASN A 3 -3.14 -8.04 9.94
C ASN A 3 -4.49 -8.41 10.58
N SER A 4 -5.56 -7.69 10.25
CA SER A 4 -6.91 -7.87 10.78
C SER A 4 -7.86 -8.30 9.67
N PHE A 5 -7.75 -9.57 9.28
CA PHE A 5 -8.61 -10.20 8.29
C PHE A 5 -9.48 -11.23 9.00
N SER A 6 -10.79 -10.99 9.08
CA SER A 6 -11.71 -11.83 9.87
C SER A 6 -11.74 -13.29 9.41
N ASP A 7 -11.68 -13.49 8.10
CA ASP A 7 -11.82 -14.83 7.50
C ASP A 7 -10.45 -15.46 7.16
N THR A 8 -9.35 -14.77 7.47
CA THR A 8 -8.00 -15.19 7.10
C THR A 8 -7.01 -14.76 8.19
N PRO A 9 -7.04 -15.39 9.38
CA PRO A 9 -6.30 -14.93 10.56
C PRO A 9 -4.79 -15.05 10.45
N ASP A 10 -4.28 -15.86 9.54
CA ASP A 10 -2.86 -16.06 9.24
C ASP A 10 -2.32 -15.14 8.13
N LEU A 11 -3.16 -14.19 7.67
CA LEU A 11 -2.78 -13.20 6.67
C LEU A 11 -2.23 -11.93 7.33
N ALA A 12 -1.05 -11.52 6.90
CA ALA A 12 -0.48 -10.22 7.22
C ALA A 12 0.07 -9.57 5.96
N LEU A 13 -0.16 -8.26 5.82
CA LEU A 13 0.21 -7.47 4.66
C LEU A 13 0.98 -6.22 5.08
N THR A 14 2.05 -5.95 4.37
CA THR A 14 2.73 -4.65 4.35
C THR A 14 2.86 -4.19 2.90
N ALA A 15 2.42 -3.00 2.58
CA ALA A 15 2.65 -2.38 1.30
C ALA A 15 3.02 -0.91 1.51
N GLY A 16 3.88 -0.41 0.66
CA GLY A 16 4.31 0.96 0.73
C GLY A 16 5.02 1.37 -0.54
N GLY A 17 5.09 2.66 -0.76
CA GLY A 17 5.80 3.24 -1.87
C GLY A 17 6.15 4.69 -1.60
N GLY A 18 6.96 5.26 -2.45
CA GLY A 18 7.39 6.63 -2.34
C GLY A 18 8.10 7.10 -3.60
N ARG A 19 8.40 8.38 -3.61
CA ARG A 19 9.28 9.00 -4.61
C ARG A 19 10.61 9.30 -3.97
N ARG A 20 11.68 8.98 -4.64
CA ARG A 20 13.04 9.35 -4.23
C ARG A 20 13.74 10.12 -5.34
N GLY A 21 14.55 11.09 -4.94
CA GLY A 21 15.43 11.79 -5.86
C GLY A 21 16.59 10.89 -6.25
N VAL A 22 16.83 10.76 -7.55
CA VAL A 22 18.00 10.08 -8.10
C VAL A 22 18.67 11.05 -9.06
N LEU A 23 19.80 11.63 -8.63
CA LEU A 23 20.48 12.71 -9.38
C LEU A 23 19.51 13.87 -9.66
N TRP A 24 19.03 14.00 -10.90
CA TRP A 24 18.16 15.09 -11.36
C TRP A 24 16.72 14.63 -11.69
N TRP A 25 16.33 13.39 -11.40
CA TRP A 25 14.95 12.93 -11.60
C TRP A 25 14.36 12.30 -10.34
N MET A 26 13.05 12.16 -10.33
CA MET A 26 12.31 11.48 -9.27
C MET A 26 11.95 10.07 -9.73
N GLU A 27 12.38 9.07 -8.97
CA GLU A 27 12.02 7.67 -9.16
C GLU A 27 10.89 7.30 -8.21
N SER A 28 9.87 6.62 -8.74
CA SER A 28 8.82 6.01 -7.92
C SER A 28 9.21 4.57 -7.60
N VAL A 29 9.19 4.24 -6.33
CA VAL A 29 9.47 2.89 -5.84
C VAL A 29 8.31 2.42 -4.97
N ALA A 30 7.98 1.13 -5.08
CA ALA A 30 6.95 0.53 -4.24
C ALA A 30 7.28 -0.94 -3.97
N MET A 31 6.73 -1.45 -2.88
CA MET A 31 6.91 -2.82 -2.44
C MET A 31 5.63 -3.36 -1.81
N ILE A 32 5.41 -4.66 -1.94
CA ILE A 32 4.32 -5.39 -1.29
C ILE A 32 4.90 -6.67 -0.70
N GLY A 33 4.64 -6.92 0.58
CA GLY A 33 4.97 -8.15 1.29
C GLY A 33 3.73 -8.76 1.91
N ILE A 34 3.50 -10.06 1.66
CA ILE A 34 2.33 -10.79 2.13
C ILE A 34 2.79 -12.06 2.82
N HIS A 35 2.42 -12.23 4.08
CA HIS A 35 2.50 -13.50 4.79
C HIS A 35 1.14 -14.19 4.74
N TYR A 36 1.10 -15.39 4.21
CA TYR A 36 -0.12 -16.18 4.13
C TYR A 36 0.19 -17.68 4.15
N GLN A 37 -0.46 -18.42 5.03
CA GLN A 37 -0.30 -19.88 5.19
C GLN A 37 1.17 -20.32 5.30
N GLY A 38 1.95 -19.62 6.14
CA GLY A 38 3.37 -19.90 6.36
C GLY A 38 4.30 -19.57 5.19
N LYS A 39 3.78 -18.97 4.12
CA LYS A 39 4.55 -18.53 2.96
C LYS A 39 4.65 -17.02 2.90
N PHE A 40 5.80 -16.52 2.43
CA PHE A 40 6.03 -15.10 2.18
C PHE A 40 6.05 -14.84 0.68
N TYR A 41 5.19 -13.93 0.24
CA TYR A 41 5.13 -13.43 -1.13
C TYR A 41 5.67 -12.00 -1.14
N GLU A 42 6.74 -11.79 -1.90
CA GLU A 42 7.44 -10.52 -1.97
C GLU A 42 7.41 -9.95 -3.39
N PHE A 43 7.06 -8.67 -3.47
CA PHE A 43 7.09 -7.90 -4.69
C PHE A 43 7.89 -6.63 -4.44
N VAL A 44 9.08 -6.59 -4.98
CA VAL A 44 10.04 -5.48 -4.79
C VAL A 44 10.62 -5.06 -6.15
N PRO A 45 11.17 -3.85 -6.29
CA PRO A 45 11.57 -3.31 -7.59
C PRO A 45 12.54 -4.16 -8.40
N TRP A 46 13.37 -4.98 -7.75
CA TRP A 46 14.37 -5.82 -8.42
C TRP A 46 13.85 -7.20 -8.86
N ASN A 47 12.68 -7.63 -8.42
CA ASN A 47 12.09 -8.92 -8.80
C ASN A 47 10.68 -8.82 -9.38
N SER A 48 10.08 -7.63 -9.34
CA SER A 48 8.67 -7.44 -9.70
C SER A 48 8.45 -6.11 -10.41
N GLN A 49 7.41 -6.08 -11.22
CA GLN A 49 6.82 -4.82 -11.68
C GLN A 49 5.77 -4.41 -10.65
N VAL A 50 5.93 -3.24 -10.07
CA VAL A 50 5.00 -2.67 -9.09
C VAL A 50 4.49 -1.34 -9.62
N SER A 51 3.18 -1.18 -9.66
CA SER A 51 2.50 0.07 -9.99
C SER A 51 1.57 0.49 -8.87
N TRP A 52 1.33 1.80 -8.76
CA TRP A 52 0.42 2.34 -7.76
C TRP A 52 -0.28 3.60 -8.27
N ASN A 53 -1.51 3.75 -7.84
CA ASN A 53 -2.33 4.94 -8.06
C ASN A 53 -2.92 5.35 -6.72
N ILE A 54 -2.40 6.43 -6.17
CA ILE A 54 -2.75 6.94 -4.85
C ILE A 54 -3.36 8.32 -5.02
N GLN A 55 -4.57 8.50 -4.52
CA GLN A 55 -5.21 9.81 -4.43
C GLN A 55 -4.68 10.58 -3.22
N PRO A 56 -4.87 11.90 -3.16
CA PRO A 56 -4.45 12.71 -2.01
C PRO A 56 -4.98 12.21 -0.67
N TRP A 57 -6.16 11.61 -0.67
CA TRP A 57 -6.75 10.89 0.46
C TRP A 57 -7.91 10.00 -0.02
N GLY A 58 -8.19 8.95 0.73
CA GLY A 58 -9.39 8.12 0.61
C GLY A 58 -9.26 6.93 -0.35
N LYS A 59 -8.26 6.88 -1.21
CA LYS A 59 -8.11 5.75 -2.14
C LYS A 59 -6.65 5.42 -2.44
N TRP A 60 -6.32 4.14 -2.29
CA TRP A 60 -5.02 3.54 -2.61
C TRP A 60 -5.23 2.33 -3.51
N GLN A 61 -4.53 2.28 -4.62
CA GLN A 61 -4.50 1.12 -5.50
C GLN A 61 -3.05 0.76 -5.76
N MET A 62 -2.71 -0.50 -5.55
CA MET A 62 -1.39 -1.05 -5.86
C MET A 62 -1.56 -2.36 -6.60
N GLN A 63 -0.72 -2.57 -7.60
CA GLN A 63 -0.63 -3.81 -8.35
C GLN A 63 0.82 -4.21 -8.48
N ALA A 64 1.10 -5.48 -8.33
CA ALA A 64 2.44 -6.01 -8.54
C ALA A 64 2.39 -7.38 -9.22
N GLN A 65 3.41 -7.65 -10.04
CA GLN A 65 3.56 -8.95 -10.67
C GLN A 65 5.03 -9.32 -10.83
N ASN A 66 5.28 -10.61 -10.72
CA ASN A 66 6.55 -11.25 -11.08
C ASN A 66 6.28 -12.46 -11.98
N SER A 67 7.27 -13.31 -12.18
CA SER A 67 7.14 -14.50 -13.05
C SER A 67 6.10 -15.52 -12.57
N HIS A 68 5.78 -15.53 -11.26
CA HIS A 68 4.97 -16.59 -10.64
C HIS A 68 3.65 -16.07 -10.07
N TYR A 69 3.61 -14.81 -9.66
CA TYR A 69 2.48 -14.25 -8.91
C TYR A 69 2.07 -12.88 -9.43
N GLU A 70 0.81 -12.56 -9.17
CA GLU A 70 0.23 -11.23 -9.37
C GLU A 70 -0.63 -10.88 -8.16
N VAL A 71 -0.57 -9.63 -7.70
CA VAL A 71 -1.36 -9.13 -6.59
C VAL A 71 -2.00 -7.79 -6.92
N GLU A 72 -3.24 -7.63 -6.50
CA GLU A 72 -3.96 -6.36 -6.48
C GLU A 72 -4.38 -6.00 -5.06
N LEU A 73 -4.14 -4.75 -4.69
CA LEU A 73 -4.56 -4.16 -3.43
C LEU A 73 -5.41 -2.93 -3.71
N THR A 74 -6.54 -2.84 -3.02
CA THR A 74 -7.37 -1.63 -3.02
C THR A 74 -7.70 -1.26 -1.58
N GLY A 75 -7.15 -0.14 -1.13
CA GLY A 75 -7.46 0.48 0.15
C GLY A 75 -8.40 1.67 -0.04
N THR A 76 -9.41 1.81 0.81
CA THR A 76 -10.32 2.96 0.81
C THR A 76 -10.69 3.40 2.22
N THR A 77 -11.01 4.68 2.36
CA THR A 77 -11.63 5.23 3.56
C THR A 77 -12.46 6.46 3.22
N ASP A 78 -13.60 6.61 3.86
CA ASP A 78 -14.44 7.81 3.84
C ASP A 78 -14.21 8.70 5.08
N LEU A 79 -13.38 8.24 6.01
CA LEU A 79 -13.04 8.98 7.23
C LEU A 79 -12.02 10.08 6.93
N PRO A 80 -12.05 11.20 7.65
CA PRO A 80 -11.10 12.30 7.43
C PRO A 80 -9.64 11.94 7.76
N GLY A 81 -9.42 10.86 8.52
CA GLY A 81 -8.11 10.46 9.01
C GLY A 81 -7.53 11.43 10.04
N THR A 82 -6.36 11.09 10.56
CA THR A 82 -5.63 11.86 11.55
C THR A 82 -4.41 12.53 10.90
N PRO A 83 -4.30 13.87 10.90
CA PRO A 83 -3.10 14.54 10.45
C PRO A 83 -1.92 14.24 11.39
N LEU A 84 -0.78 13.87 10.83
CA LEU A 84 0.44 13.57 11.56
C LEU A 84 1.56 14.56 11.22
N ARG A 85 2.40 14.84 12.22
CA ARG A 85 3.58 15.66 12.06
C ARG A 85 4.80 14.79 11.83
N ALA A 86 5.65 15.20 10.91
CA ALA A 86 6.96 14.59 10.73
C ALA A 86 8.07 15.65 10.79
N PRO A 87 9.30 15.25 11.14
CA PRO A 87 10.46 16.13 11.12
C PRO A 87 10.78 16.57 9.69
N THR A 88 11.02 17.86 9.53
CA THR A 88 11.49 18.46 8.28
C THR A 88 12.62 19.46 8.60
N GLU A 89 13.25 20.01 7.58
CA GLU A 89 14.22 21.09 7.75
C GLU A 89 13.64 22.32 8.45
N ASN A 90 12.31 22.51 8.37
CA ASN A 90 11.57 23.60 9.04
C ASN A 90 10.95 23.19 10.38
N GLY A 91 11.38 22.05 10.96
CA GLY A 91 10.85 21.52 12.21
C GLY A 91 9.71 20.51 12.00
N LEU A 92 8.89 20.32 13.04
CA LEU A 92 7.74 19.41 13.01
C LEU A 92 6.55 20.07 12.32
N ILE A 93 6.25 19.63 11.10
CA ILE A 93 5.08 20.11 10.34
C ILE A 93 4.12 18.98 10.01
N PHE A 94 2.83 19.30 9.79
CA PHE A 94 1.87 18.34 9.27
C PHE A 94 2.23 18.00 7.82
N CYS A 95 2.54 16.75 7.54
CA CYS A 95 2.95 16.30 6.22
C CYS A 95 2.48 14.89 5.86
N CYS A 96 1.70 14.27 6.73
CA CYS A 96 1.04 13.01 6.45
C CYS A 96 -0.32 12.92 7.16
N ARG A 97 -1.09 11.93 6.75
CA ARG A 97 -2.41 11.62 7.30
C ARG A 97 -2.58 10.12 7.31
N ASP A 98 -3.15 9.58 8.37
CA ASP A 98 -3.41 8.16 8.52
C ASP A 98 -4.81 7.84 9.01
N THR A 99 -5.17 6.57 8.91
CA THR A 99 -6.31 5.95 9.59
C THR A 99 -6.02 4.50 9.90
N LEU A 100 -6.54 3.99 11.00
CA LEU A 100 -6.53 2.55 11.32
C LEU A 100 -7.87 1.87 10.98
N GLN A 101 -8.81 2.61 10.41
CA GLN A 101 -10.17 2.16 10.04
C GLN A 101 -10.35 2.15 8.51
N GLY A 102 -9.29 1.82 7.80
CA GLY A 102 -9.36 1.65 6.35
C GLY A 102 -10.00 0.33 5.95
N GLN A 103 -10.67 0.34 4.81
CA GLN A 103 -11.13 -0.86 4.12
C GLN A 103 -10.00 -1.33 3.19
N LEU A 104 -9.68 -2.61 3.20
CA LEU A 104 -8.68 -3.17 2.29
C LEU A 104 -9.23 -4.43 1.62
N ASN A 105 -9.12 -4.47 0.31
CA ASN A 105 -9.30 -5.69 -0.48
C ASN A 105 -7.95 -6.13 -1.04
N ILE A 106 -7.68 -7.42 -0.97
CA ILE A 106 -6.51 -8.08 -1.57
C ILE A 106 -6.97 -9.23 -2.44
N GLU A 107 -6.35 -9.37 -3.60
CA GLU A 107 -6.44 -10.55 -4.45
C GLU A 107 -5.04 -10.94 -4.92
N LEU A 108 -4.61 -12.17 -4.60
CA LEU A 108 -3.33 -12.75 -5.00
C LEU A 108 -3.58 -13.94 -5.91
N ARG A 109 -2.93 -13.96 -7.07
CA ARG A 109 -3.04 -15.00 -8.09
C ARG A 109 -1.70 -15.67 -8.33
N GLU A 110 -1.72 -16.96 -8.56
CA GLU A 110 -0.57 -17.71 -9.06
C GLU A 110 -0.69 -17.89 -10.59
N LYS A 111 0.42 -17.71 -11.28
CA LYS A 111 0.52 -17.90 -12.74
C LYS A 111 1.00 -19.33 -13.02
N LYS A 112 0.13 -20.18 -13.58
CA LYS A 112 0.45 -21.56 -13.96
C LYS A 112 0.00 -21.83 -15.39
N ASN A 113 0.91 -22.29 -16.25
CA ASN A 113 0.59 -22.78 -17.58
C ASN A 113 -0.32 -21.84 -18.42
N ASN A 114 0.00 -20.54 -18.43
CA ASN A 114 -0.80 -19.48 -19.07
C ASN A 114 -2.21 -19.27 -18.47
N GLN A 115 -2.48 -19.81 -17.30
CA GLN A 115 -3.68 -19.56 -16.51
C GLN A 115 -3.32 -18.82 -15.23
N GLN A 116 -4.27 -18.08 -14.67
CA GLN A 116 -4.16 -17.44 -13.38
C GLN A 116 -5.14 -18.10 -12.42
N GLU A 117 -4.63 -18.56 -11.29
CA GLU A 117 -5.41 -19.14 -10.20
C GLU A 117 -5.41 -18.21 -8.99
N ILE A 118 -6.60 -17.85 -8.49
CA ILE A 118 -6.72 -17.06 -7.28
C ILE A 118 -6.35 -17.96 -6.09
N ILE A 119 -5.28 -17.60 -5.39
CA ILE A 119 -4.81 -18.34 -4.20
C ILE A 119 -5.17 -17.61 -2.89
N LEU A 120 -5.50 -16.34 -2.97
CA LEU A 120 -5.97 -15.55 -1.84
C LEU A 120 -6.91 -14.46 -2.32
N LYS A 121 -8.06 -14.35 -1.65
CA LYS A 121 -8.96 -13.20 -1.73
C LYS A 121 -9.47 -12.89 -0.34
N ALA A 122 -9.18 -11.69 0.16
CA ALA A 122 -9.53 -11.32 1.52
C ALA A 122 -9.90 -9.84 1.61
N HIS A 123 -10.64 -9.52 2.68
CA HIS A 123 -11.08 -8.18 3.02
C HIS A 123 -10.78 -7.88 4.48
N SER A 124 -10.42 -6.65 4.77
CA SER A 124 -10.31 -6.12 6.13
C SER A 124 -10.99 -4.76 6.23
N SER A 125 -11.66 -4.53 7.35
CA SER A 125 -12.23 -3.22 7.73
C SER A 125 -11.40 -2.48 8.80
N ALA A 126 -10.22 -2.99 9.13
CA ALA A 126 -9.31 -2.44 10.13
C ALA A 126 -7.87 -2.38 9.59
N CYS A 127 -7.71 -1.76 8.44
CA CYS A 127 -6.42 -1.59 7.80
C CYS A 127 -5.81 -0.23 8.12
N GLY A 128 -4.52 -0.18 8.42
CA GLY A 128 -3.75 1.05 8.49
C GLY A 128 -3.47 1.57 7.08
N LEU A 129 -4.05 2.73 6.75
CA LEU A 129 -3.83 3.45 5.50
C LEU A 129 -3.17 4.80 5.81
N GLU A 130 -2.12 5.13 5.08
CA GLU A 130 -1.37 6.36 5.27
C GLU A 130 -0.97 6.97 3.94
N ILE A 131 -0.91 8.29 3.90
CA ILE A 131 -0.34 9.05 2.80
C ILE A 131 0.46 10.22 3.34
N GLY A 132 1.60 10.53 2.72
CA GLY A 132 2.48 11.61 3.16
C GLY A 132 3.26 12.26 2.03
N GLY A 133 3.68 13.48 2.27
CA GLY A 133 4.55 14.24 1.38
C GLY A 133 3.90 14.73 0.08
N GLY A 134 4.75 15.24 -0.81
CA GLY A 134 4.32 15.67 -2.14
C GLY A 134 3.98 14.50 -3.08
N PRO A 135 3.19 14.76 -4.15
CA PRO A 135 2.81 16.07 -4.68
C PRO A 135 1.58 16.72 -4.01
N TRP A 136 1.08 16.19 -2.93
CA TRP A 136 -0.16 16.62 -2.28
C TRP A 136 0.05 17.58 -1.12
N ASN A 137 0.98 18.52 -1.26
CA ASN A 137 1.41 19.43 -0.19
C ASN A 137 0.28 20.20 0.49
N ASN A 138 -0.82 20.47 -0.21
CA ASN A 138 -1.98 21.16 0.34
C ASN A 138 -2.98 20.24 1.05
N ALA A 139 -2.85 18.92 0.90
CA ALA A 139 -3.77 17.95 1.51
C ALA A 139 -3.59 17.84 3.05
N TRP A 140 -2.48 18.36 3.58
CA TRP A 140 -2.14 18.30 5.00
C TRP A 140 -2.48 19.57 5.78
N GLN A 141 -2.87 20.63 5.10
CA GLN A 141 -3.31 21.83 5.77
C GLN A 141 -4.62 21.50 6.50
N SER A 142 -4.54 21.50 7.83
CA SER A 142 -5.72 21.31 8.67
C SER A 142 -6.69 22.45 8.46
N HIS A 143 -7.93 22.10 8.21
CA HIS A 143 -9.04 23.03 8.39
C HIS A 143 -9.47 23.02 9.85
#